data_645e7368bc17da9766019f03e229bcdc
#
_entry.id   645e7368bc17da9766019f03e229bcdc
#
_cell.length_a   1.000
_cell.length_b   1.000
_cell.length_c   1.000
_cell.angle_alpha   90.00
_cell.angle_beta   90.00
_cell.angle_gamma   90.00
#
_symmetry.space_group_name_H-M   'P 1'
#
loop_
_entity.id
_entity.type
_entity.pdbx_description
1 polymer ?
#
loop_
_entity_poly.entity_id
_entity_poly.type
_entity_poly.pdbx_seq_one_letter_code
_entity_poly.pdbx_strand_id
1 'polypeptide(L)'
;MNETLSVIVNRKSSRQFVRKAIPEEVKAEIIGTTLRAPTAGNLMLYSIIEVNDQAAKDTLAVTCDHQPFISRAPWVLLFLADYQRWFDYFEFCGTGDFARRAGLPVRNPAEGDLMLACCDALIAAQTAVIAAESCGLGSCYIGDIMENYETHRDLFKLPRYTFPICLLCLGYPTKAQKARRPTSRFDREFIVFENSYRRLGGSEFKKMFKKEQARAFKNSKELDAAVNVGQLIYRRKFTAGFTMEMNRSVKAILKQWEND
;
A
#
# COMPACT_ATOMS: atom_id res chain seq x y z
N MET A 1 -25.25 -11.03 6.59
CA MET A 1 -24.19 -10.13 6.04
C MET A 1 -24.36 -10.21 4.53
N ASN A 2 -24.36 -9.10 3.81
CA ASN A 2 -24.44 -9.11 2.34
C ASN A 2 -23.08 -9.57 1.75
N GLU A 3 -23.05 -9.86 0.44
CA GLU A 3 -21.87 -10.41 -0.24
C GLU A 3 -20.66 -9.49 -0.12
N THR A 4 -20.82 -8.18 -0.35
CA THR A 4 -19.74 -7.19 -0.24
C THR A 4 -19.10 -7.17 1.15
N LEU A 5 -19.90 -7.13 2.20
CA LEU A 5 -19.39 -7.19 3.57
C LEU A 5 -18.69 -8.53 3.85
N SER A 6 -19.21 -9.63 3.29
CA SER A 6 -18.59 -10.95 3.42
C SER A 6 -17.19 -10.99 2.80
N VAL A 7 -17.02 -10.42 1.60
CA VAL A 7 -15.72 -10.29 0.94
C VAL A 7 -14.74 -9.53 1.83
N ILE A 8 -15.13 -8.37 2.35
CA ILE A 8 -14.26 -7.51 3.17
C ILE A 8 -13.84 -8.20 4.46
N VAL A 9 -14.78 -8.83 5.18
CA VAL A 9 -14.52 -9.46 6.49
C VAL A 9 -13.66 -10.72 6.34
N ASN A 10 -13.84 -11.49 5.28
CA ASN A 10 -13.10 -12.73 5.04
C ASN A 10 -11.75 -12.52 4.34
N ARG A 11 -11.48 -11.32 3.80
CA ARG A 11 -10.22 -10.99 3.14
C ARG A 11 -9.01 -11.22 4.05
N LYS A 12 -8.00 -11.83 3.50
CA LYS A 12 -6.71 -12.07 4.17
C LYS A 12 -5.57 -11.97 3.17
N SER A 13 -4.39 -11.55 3.62
CA SER A 13 -3.19 -11.47 2.78
C SER A 13 -2.81 -12.86 2.26
N SER A 14 -2.87 -13.03 0.95
CA SER A 14 -2.53 -14.27 0.23
C SER A 14 -1.14 -14.16 -0.37
N ARG A 15 -0.22 -15.06 0.08
CA ARG A 15 1.18 -15.11 -0.37
C ARG A 15 1.52 -16.42 -1.08
N GLN A 16 0.50 -17.27 -1.32
CA GLN A 16 0.64 -18.52 -2.04
C GLN A 16 -0.51 -18.64 -3.03
N PHE A 17 -0.15 -18.68 -4.29
CA PHE A 17 -1.09 -18.76 -5.41
C PHE A 17 -0.93 -20.08 -6.16
N VAL A 18 -2.01 -20.59 -6.75
CA VAL A 18 -1.93 -21.68 -7.70
C VAL A 18 -1.41 -21.15 -9.04
N ARG A 19 -0.70 -22.00 -9.78
CA ARG A 19 -0.24 -21.70 -11.15
C ARG A 19 -1.42 -21.75 -12.13
N LYS A 20 -2.28 -20.75 -12.05
CA LYS A 20 -3.43 -20.59 -12.94
C LYS A 20 -3.45 -19.17 -13.45
N ALA A 21 -3.51 -19.00 -14.76
CA ALA A 21 -3.67 -17.70 -15.38
C ALA A 21 -5.01 -17.08 -14.95
N ILE A 22 -5.02 -15.76 -14.78
CA ILE A 22 -6.24 -14.99 -14.58
C ILE A 22 -6.73 -14.60 -15.97
N PRO A 23 -7.99 -14.92 -16.34
CA PRO A 23 -8.56 -14.52 -17.62
C PRO A 23 -8.49 -13.01 -17.83
N GLU A 24 -8.25 -12.57 -19.06
CA GLU A 24 -8.12 -11.14 -19.36
C GLU A 24 -9.42 -10.38 -19.12
N GLU A 25 -10.57 -11.01 -19.32
CA GLU A 25 -11.88 -10.45 -18.99
C GLU A 25 -12.03 -10.16 -17.49
N VAL A 26 -11.50 -11.05 -16.62
CA VAL A 26 -11.50 -10.85 -15.15
C VAL A 26 -10.58 -9.70 -14.76
N LYS A 27 -9.39 -9.61 -15.37
CA LYS A 27 -8.48 -8.49 -15.15
C LYS A 27 -9.13 -7.16 -15.58
N ALA A 28 -9.74 -7.14 -16.77
CA ALA A 28 -10.42 -5.96 -17.28
C ALA A 28 -11.58 -5.50 -16.38
N GLU A 29 -12.37 -6.44 -15.85
CA GLU A 29 -13.44 -6.16 -14.88
C GLU A 29 -12.89 -5.55 -13.59
N ILE A 30 -11.82 -6.12 -13.04
CA ILE A 30 -11.17 -5.61 -11.83
C ILE A 30 -10.60 -4.21 -12.07
N ILE A 31 -9.89 -3.97 -13.18
CA ILE A 31 -9.35 -2.65 -13.51
C ILE A 31 -10.50 -1.65 -13.73
N GLY A 32 -11.51 -2.03 -14.52
CA GLY A 32 -12.68 -1.16 -14.75
C GLY A 32 -13.38 -0.75 -13.46
N THR A 33 -13.54 -1.69 -12.52
CA THR A 33 -14.07 -1.41 -11.18
C THR A 33 -13.14 -0.50 -10.37
N THR A 34 -11.82 -0.73 -10.45
CA THR A 34 -10.80 0.08 -9.77
C THR A 34 -10.88 1.55 -10.19
N LEU A 35 -11.09 1.82 -11.47
CA LEU A 35 -11.22 3.18 -12.00
C LEU A 35 -12.50 3.90 -11.53
N ARG A 36 -13.42 3.20 -10.85
CA ARG A 36 -14.61 3.81 -10.20
C ARG A 36 -14.35 4.22 -8.73
N ALA A 37 -13.14 4.02 -8.23
CA ALA A 37 -12.75 4.49 -6.91
C ALA A 37 -12.97 6.00 -6.77
N PRO A 38 -13.44 6.51 -5.62
CA PRO A 38 -13.52 7.95 -5.41
C PRO A 38 -12.12 8.57 -5.43
N THR A 39 -12.03 9.80 -5.93
CA THR A 39 -10.80 10.53 -6.11
C THR A 39 -11.01 12.01 -5.83
N ALA A 40 -10.02 12.70 -5.33
CA ALA A 40 -10.06 14.11 -5.00
C ALA A 40 -10.36 14.96 -6.24
N GLY A 41 -11.43 15.76 -6.18
CA GLY A 41 -11.83 16.63 -7.28
C GLY A 41 -12.05 15.94 -8.63
N ASN A 42 -12.24 14.63 -8.65
CA ASN A 42 -12.28 13.79 -9.86
C ASN A 42 -10.99 13.87 -10.71
N LEU A 43 -9.86 14.14 -10.09
CA LEU A 43 -8.57 14.32 -10.76
C LEU A 43 -7.86 13.00 -11.08
N MET A 44 -8.23 11.90 -10.39
CA MET A 44 -7.59 10.60 -10.52
C MET A 44 -6.06 10.70 -10.37
N LEU A 45 -5.62 11.19 -9.21
CA LEU A 45 -4.21 11.46 -8.92
C LEU A 45 -3.40 10.18 -8.68
N TYR A 46 -3.63 9.17 -9.50
CA TYR A 46 -2.92 7.89 -9.45
C TYR A 46 -2.71 7.31 -10.85
N SER A 47 -1.72 6.47 -10.96
CA SER A 47 -1.48 5.58 -12.10
C SER A 47 -1.26 4.15 -11.63
N ILE A 48 -1.53 3.19 -12.52
CA ILE A 48 -1.35 1.76 -12.25
C ILE A 48 -0.42 1.19 -13.31
N ILE A 49 0.64 0.51 -12.87
CA ILE A 49 1.51 -0.25 -13.77
C ILE A 49 1.22 -1.74 -13.56
N GLU A 50 0.86 -2.44 -14.62
CA GLU A 50 0.84 -3.91 -14.64
C GLU A 50 2.26 -4.44 -14.83
N VAL A 51 2.83 -5.06 -13.79
CA VAL A 51 4.20 -5.58 -13.83
C VAL A 51 4.17 -6.99 -14.43
N ASN A 52 4.30 -7.07 -15.74
CA ASN A 52 4.29 -8.33 -16.50
C ASN A 52 5.70 -8.90 -16.71
N ASP A 53 6.72 -8.05 -16.73
CA ASP A 53 8.12 -8.48 -16.90
C ASP A 53 8.59 -9.30 -15.69
N GLN A 54 9.11 -10.51 -15.96
CA GLN A 54 9.57 -11.42 -14.92
C GLN A 54 10.83 -10.88 -14.22
N ALA A 55 11.74 -10.25 -14.94
CA ALA A 55 12.95 -9.68 -14.36
C ALA A 55 12.62 -8.53 -13.38
N ALA A 56 11.62 -7.71 -13.72
CA ALA A 56 11.11 -6.68 -12.81
C ALA A 56 10.49 -7.30 -11.54
N LYS A 57 9.68 -8.36 -11.68
CA LYS A 57 9.11 -9.06 -10.50
C LYS A 57 10.18 -9.72 -9.64
N ASP A 58 11.25 -10.26 -10.23
CA ASP A 58 12.38 -10.87 -9.53
C ASP A 58 13.16 -9.80 -8.76
N THR A 59 13.38 -8.65 -9.36
CA THR A 59 13.98 -7.47 -8.70
C THR A 59 13.12 -7.03 -7.51
N LEU A 60 11.81 -6.86 -7.70
CA LEU A 60 10.89 -6.48 -6.62
C LEU A 60 10.86 -7.51 -5.48
N ALA A 61 10.98 -8.79 -5.79
CA ALA A 61 11.04 -9.84 -4.76
C ALA A 61 12.24 -9.69 -3.84
N VAL A 62 13.34 -9.12 -4.32
CA VAL A 62 14.55 -8.83 -3.53
C VAL A 62 14.44 -7.48 -2.83
N THR A 63 14.08 -6.43 -3.55
CA THR A 63 14.10 -5.05 -3.07
C THR A 63 12.92 -4.68 -2.15
N CYS A 64 11.86 -5.51 -2.12
CA CYS A 64 10.74 -5.38 -1.20
C CYS A 64 10.88 -6.39 -0.05
N ASP A 65 11.87 -6.22 0.82
CA ASP A 65 12.14 -7.02 2.03
C ASP A 65 12.25 -8.54 1.76
N HIS A 66 12.95 -8.93 0.66
CA HIS A 66 13.20 -10.34 0.31
C HIS A 66 11.93 -11.22 0.32
N GLN A 67 10.89 -10.83 -0.39
CA GLN A 67 9.60 -11.53 -0.46
C GLN A 67 9.43 -12.33 -1.77
N PRO A 68 9.93 -13.59 -1.85
CA PRO A 68 9.98 -14.35 -3.11
C PRO A 68 8.61 -14.70 -3.70
N PHE A 69 7.50 -14.52 -2.99
CA PHE A 69 6.17 -14.73 -3.54
C PHE A 69 5.76 -13.62 -4.53
N ILE A 70 6.39 -12.44 -4.50
CA ILE A 70 6.16 -11.35 -5.45
C ILE A 70 6.52 -11.82 -6.86
N SER A 71 7.72 -12.42 -7.02
CA SER A 71 8.19 -12.99 -8.30
C SER A 71 7.24 -14.06 -8.86
N ARG A 72 6.57 -14.82 -7.98
CA ARG A 72 5.67 -15.92 -8.35
C ARG A 72 4.20 -15.52 -8.45
N ALA A 73 3.85 -14.28 -8.13
CA ALA A 73 2.47 -13.81 -8.21
C ALA A 73 1.99 -13.80 -9.67
N PRO A 74 0.82 -14.40 -9.98
CA PRO A 74 0.27 -14.41 -11.33
C PRO A 74 0.02 -13.01 -11.89
N TRP A 75 -0.35 -12.06 -11.07
CA TRP A 75 -0.61 -10.68 -11.47
C TRP A 75 -0.12 -9.72 -10.40
N VAL A 76 0.64 -8.72 -10.83
CA VAL A 76 1.27 -7.73 -9.95
C VAL A 76 0.90 -6.35 -10.47
N LEU A 77 0.30 -5.53 -9.59
CA LEU A 77 -0.09 -4.16 -9.89
C LEU A 77 0.70 -3.20 -8.98
N LEU A 78 1.40 -2.27 -9.58
CA LEU A 78 2.04 -1.17 -8.87
C LEU A 78 1.15 0.07 -8.95
N PHE A 79 0.73 0.57 -7.79
CA PHE A 79 -0.04 1.81 -7.66
C PHE A 79 0.90 2.96 -7.35
N LEU A 80 0.82 3.99 -8.18
CA LEU A 80 1.57 5.23 -8.05
C LEU A 80 0.64 6.35 -7.58
N ALA A 81 1.07 7.12 -6.58
CA ALA A 81 0.62 8.49 -6.46
C ALA A 81 1.17 9.26 -7.66
N ASP A 82 0.32 9.91 -8.43
CA ASP A 82 0.69 10.51 -9.71
C ASP A 82 0.06 11.89 -9.86
N TYR A 83 0.88 12.91 -9.67
CA TYR A 83 0.54 14.28 -9.99
C TYR A 83 1.21 14.74 -11.30
N GLN A 84 2.18 13.96 -11.84
CA GLN A 84 2.92 14.29 -13.06
C GLN A 84 2.00 14.53 -14.24
N ARG A 85 1.00 13.66 -14.43
CA ARG A 85 0.03 13.79 -15.53
C ARG A 85 -0.70 15.14 -15.53
N TRP A 86 -1.07 15.67 -14.36
CA TRP A 86 -1.69 16.99 -14.23
C TRP A 86 -0.70 18.10 -14.43
N PHE A 87 0.51 17.96 -13.92
CA PHE A 87 1.58 18.93 -14.11
C PHE A 87 1.91 19.10 -15.60
N ASP A 88 2.13 17.99 -16.32
CA ASP A 88 2.36 18.01 -17.76
C ASP A 88 1.18 18.63 -18.54
N TYR A 89 -0.06 18.33 -18.11
CA TYR A 89 -1.25 18.91 -18.73
C TYR A 89 -1.36 20.42 -18.48
N PHE A 90 -1.02 20.88 -17.29
CA PHE A 90 -0.96 22.32 -17.00
C PHE A 90 0.07 23.02 -17.86
N GLU A 91 1.24 22.45 -18.04
CA GLU A 91 2.27 23.00 -18.94
C GLU A 91 1.78 23.03 -20.40
N PHE A 92 1.19 21.92 -20.87
CA PHE A 92 0.58 21.86 -22.20
C PHE A 92 -0.50 22.93 -22.41
N CYS A 93 -1.29 23.24 -21.40
CA CYS A 93 -2.33 24.28 -21.44
C CYS A 93 -1.79 25.71 -21.25
N GLY A 94 -0.49 25.90 -21.04
CA GLY A 94 0.11 27.22 -20.82
C GLY A 94 -0.37 27.90 -19.52
N THR A 95 -0.62 27.11 -18.48
CA THR A 95 -1.19 27.61 -17.23
C THR A 95 -0.28 28.59 -16.50
N GLY A 96 1.04 28.51 -16.69
CA GLY A 96 1.99 29.47 -16.12
C GLY A 96 1.76 30.89 -16.63
N ASP A 97 1.56 31.07 -17.96
CA ASP A 97 1.23 32.35 -18.55
C ASP A 97 -0.17 32.83 -18.15
N PHE A 98 -1.13 31.91 -18.10
CA PHE A 98 -2.47 32.21 -17.61
C PHE A 98 -2.41 32.73 -16.16
N ALA A 99 -1.72 32.03 -15.27
CA ALA A 99 -1.61 32.39 -13.86
C ALA A 99 -1.01 33.79 -13.69
N ARG A 100 0.09 34.09 -14.41
CA ARG A 100 0.73 35.43 -14.37
C ARG A 100 -0.25 36.53 -14.80
N ARG A 101 -1.00 36.33 -15.91
CA ARG A 101 -2.00 37.30 -16.38
C ARG A 101 -3.18 37.45 -15.42
N ALA A 102 -3.56 36.38 -14.73
CA ALA A 102 -4.69 36.35 -13.80
C ALA A 102 -4.30 36.76 -12.36
N GLY A 103 -3.03 37.08 -12.09
CA GLY A 103 -2.56 37.40 -10.74
C GLY A 103 -2.61 36.20 -9.78
N LEU A 104 -2.55 35.00 -10.30
CA LEU A 104 -2.51 33.75 -9.53
C LEU A 104 -1.06 33.31 -9.28
N PRO A 105 -0.78 32.57 -8.19
CA PRO A 105 0.54 32.00 -7.98
C PRO A 105 0.89 30.97 -9.06
N VAL A 106 2.12 31.03 -9.56
CA VAL A 106 2.70 29.94 -10.36
C VAL A 106 3.43 29.02 -9.40
N ARG A 107 3.00 27.76 -9.29
CA ARG A 107 3.60 26.79 -8.37
C ARG A 107 3.78 25.42 -9.01
N ASN A 108 4.68 24.65 -8.46
CA ASN A 108 4.86 23.24 -8.74
C ASN A 108 4.04 22.37 -7.74
N PRO A 109 3.80 21.09 -8.04
CA PRO A 109 3.32 20.15 -7.03
C PRO A 109 4.23 20.11 -5.81
N ALA A 110 3.62 20.04 -4.61
CA ALA A 110 4.31 20.04 -3.33
C ALA A 110 3.81 18.87 -2.45
N GLU A 111 4.27 18.82 -1.20
CA GLU A 111 4.03 17.68 -0.30
C GLU A 111 2.54 17.44 -0.01
N GLY A 112 1.73 18.49 0.03
CA GLY A 112 0.28 18.38 0.17
C GLY A 112 -0.37 17.70 -1.02
N ASP A 113 0.09 18.02 -2.24
CA ASP A 113 -0.35 17.38 -3.48
C ASP A 113 0.05 15.90 -3.51
N LEU A 114 1.27 15.57 -3.05
CA LEU A 114 1.74 14.19 -2.89
C LEU A 114 0.84 13.41 -1.92
N MET A 115 0.55 13.97 -0.74
CA MET A 115 -0.29 13.29 0.26
C MET A 115 -1.69 13.00 -0.29
N LEU A 116 -2.28 13.95 -1.03
CA LEU A 116 -3.57 13.77 -1.68
C LEU A 116 -3.52 12.67 -2.75
N ALA A 117 -2.48 12.66 -3.58
CA ALA A 117 -2.26 11.62 -4.59
C ALA A 117 -2.04 10.23 -3.97
N CYS A 118 -1.35 10.15 -2.82
CA CYS A 118 -1.22 8.90 -2.06
C CYS A 118 -2.58 8.39 -1.57
N CYS A 119 -3.45 9.26 -1.10
CA CYS A 119 -4.81 8.88 -0.70
C CYS A 119 -5.59 8.29 -1.89
N ASP A 120 -5.60 8.96 -3.04
CA ASP A 120 -6.28 8.49 -4.25
C ASP A 120 -5.76 7.11 -4.69
N ALA A 121 -4.44 6.93 -4.74
CA ALA A 121 -3.81 5.67 -5.11
C ALA A 121 -4.18 4.52 -4.17
N LEU A 122 -4.19 4.75 -2.84
CA LEU A 122 -4.55 3.74 -1.85
C LEU A 122 -6.04 3.40 -1.87
N ILE A 123 -6.91 4.37 -2.14
CA ILE A 123 -8.35 4.16 -2.31
C ILE A 123 -8.61 3.30 -3.56
N ALA A 124 -7.94 3.61 -4.68
CA ALA A 124 -8.00 2.81 -5.90
C ALA A 124 -7.48 1.39 -5.66
N ALA A 125 -6.33 1.23 -4.99
CA ALA A 125 -5.78 -0.08 -4.64
C ALA A 125 -6.72 -0.90 -3.75
N GLN A 126 -7.38 -0.29 -2.77
CA GLN A 126 -8.36 -0.99 -1.94
C GLN A 126 -9.61 -1.39 -2.72
N THR A 127 -10.05 -0.56 -3.68
CA THR A 127 -11.13 -0.92 -4.60
C THR A 127 -10.75 -2.13 -5.46
N ALA A 128 -9.52 -2.15 -6.01
CA ALA A 128 -8.98 -3.31 -6.73
C ALA A 128 -8.95 -4.58 -5.89
N VAL A 129 -8.58 -4.47 -4.61
CA VAL A 129 -8.58 -5.63 -3.68
C VAL A 129 -9.97 -6.18 -3.49
N ILE A 130 -10.98 -5.32 -3.27
CA ILE A 130 -12.36 -5.79 -3.08
C ILE A 130 -12.87 -6.46 -4.36
N ALA A 131 -12.63 -5.83 -5.53
CA ALA A 131 -13.01 -6.41 -6.82
C ALA A 131 -12.33 -7.77 -7.08
N ALA A 132 -11.02 -7.88 -6.82
CA ALA A 132 -10.28 -9.12 -6.99
C ALA A 132 -10.78 -10.25 -6.06
N GLU A 133 -11.01 -9.94 -4.79
CA GLU A 133 -11.50 -10.93 -3.81
C GLU A 133 -12.93 -11.38 -4.17
N SER A 134 -13.80 -10.50 -4.71
CA SER A 134 -15.13 -10.86 -5.19
C SER A 134 -15.10 -11.75 -6.44
N CYS A 135 -14.05 -11.62 -7.27
CA CYS A 135 -13.77 -12.54 -8.39
C CYS A 135 -13.04 -13.83 -7.95
N GLY A 136 -12.91 -14.09 -6.66
CA GLY A 136 -12.28 -15.30 -6.11
C GLY A 136 -10.76 -15.31 -6.14
N LEU A 137 -10.12 -14.19 -6.46
CA LEU A 137 -8.67 -14.00 -6.31
C LEU A 137 -8.34 -13.73 -4.84
N GLY A 138 -7.11 -14.04 -4.46
CA GLY A 138 -6.54 -13.57 -3.19
C GLY A 138 -5.58 -12.41 -3.47
N SER A 139 -5.40 -11.55 -2.47
CA SER A 139 -4.62 -10.34 -2.58
C SER A 139 -3.56 -10.22 -1.48
N CYS A 140 -2.45 -9.55 -1.76
CA CYS A 140 -1.50 -9.11 -0.74
C CYS A 140 -0.94 -7.74 -1.08
N TYR A 141 -1.10 -6.78 -0.15
CA TYR A 141 -0.40 -5.50 -0.19
C TYR A 141 1.08 -5.65 0.16
N ILE A 142 1.93 -4.96 -0.57
CA ILE A 142 3.37 -4.82 -0.32
C ILE A 142 3.65 -3.33 -0.15
N GLY A 143 3.87 -2.92 1.09
CA GLY A 143 4.28 -1.56 1.44
C GLY A 143 5.78 -1.33 1.21
N ASP A 144 6.55 -2.42 1.21
CA ASP A 144 8.00 -2.40 1.04
C ASP A 144 8.45 -1.92 -0.36
N ILE A 145 7.50 -1.67 -1.28
CA ILE A 145 7.76 -0.94 -2.53
C ILE A 145 8.27 0.49 -2.29
N MET A 146 8.02 1.05 -1.10
CA MET A 146 8.54 2.35 -0.70
C MET A 146 10.01 2.31 -0.27
N GLU A 147 10.62 1.13 -0.14
CA GLU A 147 12.06 0.97 0.05
C GLU A 147 12.79 1.11 -1.29
N ASN A 148 14.11 1.29 -1.24
CA ASN A 148 14.97 1.27 -2.42
C ASN A 148 14.42 2.14 -3.57
N TYR A 149 13.94 3.34 -3.25
CA TYR A 149 13.21 4.22 -4.17
C TYR A 149 13.94 4.44 -5.50
N GLU A 150 15.23 4.71 -5.45
CA GLU A 150 16.04 4.98 -6.64
C GLU A 150 16.01 3.80 -7.61
N THR A 151 16.11 2.56 -7.07
CA THR A 151 16.01 1.33 -7.87
C THR A 151 14.62 1.20 -8.50
N HIS A 152 13.56 1.45 -7.74
CA HIS A 152 12.19 1.33 -8.26
C HIS A 152 11.86 2.45 -9.25
N ARG A 153 12.33 3.68 -8.98
CA ARG A 153 12.22 4.80 -9.92
C ARG A 153 12.84 4.46 -11.27
N ASP A 154 14.06 3.95 -11.27
CA ASP A 154 14.81 3.66 -12.51
C ASP A 154 14.20 2.44 -13.22
N LEU A 155 13.79 1.40 -12.48
CA LEU A 155 13.13 0.21 -13.02
C LEU A 155 11.84 0.54 -13.78
N PHE A 156 11.02 1.44 -13.25
CA PHE A 156 9.74 1.82 -13.83
C PHE A 156 9.77 3.18 -14.56
N LYS A 157 10.95 3.82 -14.67
CA LYS A 157 11.15 5.13 -15.32
C LYS A 157 10.19 6.19 -14.76
N LEU A 158 10.05 6.23 -13.43
CA LEU A 158 9.10 7.10 -12.77
C LEU A 158 9.54 8.57 -12.87
N PRO A 159 8.68 9.48 -13.35
CA PRO A 159 8.98 10.90 -13.39
C PRO A 159 8.94 11.53 -11.98
N ARG A 160 9.32 12.82 -11.90
CA ARG A 160 9.52 13.55 -10.64
C ARG A 160 8.32 13.50 -9.70
N TYR A 161 7.13 13.79 -10.22
CA TYR A 161 5.90 13.93 -9.43
C TYR A 161 5.08 12.64 -9.40
N THR A 162 5.76 11.49 -9.31
CA THR A 162 5.17 10.19 -9.05
C THR A 162 5.84 9.50 -7.86
N PHE A 163 5.07 8.69 -7.12
CA PHE A 163 5.57 7.94 -5.98
C PHE A 163 4.96 6.53 -5.94
N PRO A 164 5.77 5.46 -5.88
CA PRO A 164 5.27 4.09 -5.76
C PRO A 164 4.77 3.83 -4.35
N ILE A 165 3.46 3.96 -4.12
CA ILE A 165 2.87 3.92 -2.76
C ILE A 165 2.52 2.51 -2.29
N CYS A 166 2.09 1.63 -3.19
CA CYS A 166 1.85 0.23 -2.86
C CYS A 166 1.91 -0.68 -4.08
N LEU A 167 2.30 -1.94 -3.82
CA LEU A 167 2.25 -3.01 -4.79
C LEU A 167 1.16 -4.02 -4.36
N LEU A 168 0.37 -4.53 -5.30
CA LEU A 168 -0.58 -5.61 -5.08
C LEU A 168 -0.13 -6.86 -5.80
N CYS A 169 0.01 -7.97 -5.06
CA CYS A 169 0.15 -9.30 -5.62
C CYS A 169 -1.22 -10.00 -5.62
N LEU A 170 -1.65 -10.46 -6.78
CA LEU A 170 -2.98 -11.03 -7.03
C LEU A 170 -2.86 -12.42 -7.69
N GLY A 171 -3.80 -13.32 -7.37
CA GLY A 171 -3.87 -14.65 -7.97
C GLY A 171 -4.86 -15.54 -7.24
N TYR A 172 -5.17 -16.70 -7.81
CA TYR A 172 -6.02 -17.69 -7.13
C TYR A 172 -5.29 -18.30 -5.94
N PRO A 173 -5.81 -18.16 -4.69
CA PRO A 173 -5.12 -18.65 -3.51
C PRO A 173 -5.14 -20.18 -3.45
N THR A 174 -4.07 -20.79 -2.93
CA THR A 174 -4.02 -22.25 -2.67
C THR A 174 -5.08 -22.68 -1.65
N LYS A 175 -5.40 -23.99 -1.60
CA LYS A 175 -6.32 -24.56 -0.58
C LYS A 175 -5.86 -24.21 0.84
N ALA A 176 -4.55 -24.33 1.12
CA ALA A 176 -3.98 -23.99 2.42
C ALA A 176 -4.16 -22.50 2.75
N GLN A 177 -3.96 -21.61 1.76
CA GLN A 177 -4.17 -20.18 1.94
C GLN A 177 -5.64 -19.83 2.20
N LYS A 178 -6.57 -20.48 1.49
CA LYS A 178 -8.03 -20.33 1.71
C LYS A 178 -8.45 -20.76 3.12
N ALA A 179 -7.89 -21.85 3.63
CA ALA A 179 -8.21 -22.39 4.96
C ALA A 179 -7.68 -21.54 6.14
N ARG A 180 -6.75 -20.60 5.92
CA ARG A 180 -6.24 -19.73 6.97
C ARG A 180 -7.36 -18.86 7.54
N ARG A 181 -7.35 -18.69 8.86
CA ARG A 181 -8.24 -17.71 9.51
C ARG A 181 -7.78 -16.28 9.22
N PRO A 182 -8.70 -15.31 9.10
CA PRO A 182 -8.34 -13.90 9.07
C PRO A 182 -7.51 -13.51 10.31
N THR A 183 -6.60 -12.56 10.13
CA THR A 183 -5.81 -12.01 11.24
C THR A 183 -6.71 -11.23 12.19
N SER A 184 -6.52 -11.42 13.50
CA SER A 184 -7.21 -10.63 14.52
C SER A 184 -7.02 -9.12 14.33
N ARG A 185 -7.97 -8.35 14.80
CA ARG A 185 -7.91 -6.90 14.87
C ARG A 185 -8.08 -6.49 16.33
N PHE A 186 -7.64 -5.28 16.66
CA PHE A 186 -7.93 -4.68 17.95
C PHE A 186 -9.43 -4.39 18.09
N ASP A 187 -9.92 -4.42 19.32
CA ASP A 187 -11.32 -4.12 19.60
C ASP A 187 -11.60 -2.63 19.31
N ARG A 188 -12.86 -2.33 18.95
CA ARG A 188 -13.31 -1.00 18.50
C ARG A 188 -12.91 0.12 19.45
N GLU A 189 -13.00 -0.11 20.76
CA GLU A 189 -12.73 0.88 21.81
C GLU A 189 -11.30 1.47 21.77
N PHE A 190 -10.34 0.76 21.17
CA PHE A 190 -8.93 1.22 21.05
C PHE A 190 -8.63 1.97 19.76
N ILE A 191 -9.55 1.97 18.81
CA ILE A 191 -9.31 2.52 17.46
C ILE A 191 -10.31 3.60 17.08
N VAL A 192 -11.56 3.52 17.60
CA VAL A 192 -12.63 4.44 17.24
C VAL A 192 -12.93 5.34 18.44
N PHE A 193 -12.71 6.63 18.26
CA PHE A 193 -12.95 7.67 19.25
C PHE A 193 -14.06 8.60 18.78
N GLU A 194 -14.78 9.18 19.71
CA GLU A 194 -15.85 10.13 19.42
C GLU A 194 -15.33 11.56 19.60
N ASN A 195 -15.59 12.41 18.59
CA ASN A 195 -15.29 13.84 18.52
C ASN A 195 -13.81 14.26 18.65
N SER A 196 -12.96 13.50 19.36
CA SER A 196 -11.57 13.87 19.57
C SER A 196 -10.66 12.64 19.73
N TYR A 197 -9.38 12.80 19.40
CA TYR A 197 -8.37 11.77 19.64
C TYR A 197 -8.10 11.63 21.14
N ARG A 198 -8.03 10.38 21.62
CA ARG A 198 -7.72 10.06 23.01
C ARG A 198 -6.48 9.17 23.09
N ARG A 199 -5.51 9.58 23.88
CA ARG A 199 -4.34 8.74 24.17
C ARG A 199 -4.73 7.61 25.12
N LEU A 200 -4.27 6.37 24.81
CA LEU A 200 -4.49 5.20 25.65
C LEU A 200 -3.51 5.20 26.84
N GLY A 201 -3.96 4.67 27.99
CA GLY A 201 -3.14 4.49 29.18
C GLY A 201 -2.62 3.05 29.36
N GLY A 202 -1.80 2.83 30.38
CA GLY A 202 -1.14 1.53 30.61
C GLY A 202 -2.10 0.37 30.82
N SER A 203 -3.23 0.58 31.50
CA SER A 203 -4.27 -0.44 31.70
C SER A 203 -4.94 -0.86 30.39
N GLU A 204 -5.18 0.11 29.50
CA GLU A 204 -5.78 -0.09 28.19
C GLU A 204 -4.79 -0.83 27.25
N PHE A 205 -3.50 -0.48 27.27
CA PHE A 205 -2.48 -1.22 26.54
C PHE A 205 -2.39 -2.68 26.99
N LYS A 206 -2.45 -2.96 28.28
CA LYS A 206 -2.50 -4.33 28.80
C LYS A 206 -3.71 -5.10 28.26
N LYS A 207 -4.89 -4.48 28.20
CA LYS A 207 -6.12 -5.07 27.65
C LYS A 207 -6.00 -5.28 26.14
N MET A 208 -5.59 -4.26 25.40
CA MET A 208 -5.44 -4.25 23.94
C MET A 208 -4.50 -5.36 23.45
N PHE A 209 -3.35 -5.52 24.07
CA PHE A 209 -2.31 -6.48 23.64
C PHE A 209 -2.35 -7.83 24.38
N LYS A 210 -3.37 -8.12 25.21
CA LYS A 210 -3.47 -9.35 26.00
C LYS A 210 -3.38 -10.63 25.16
N LYS A 211 -4.10 -10.67 24.03
CA LYS A 211 -4.13 -11.84 23.13
C LYS A 211 -2.79 -12.04 22.42
N GLU A 212 -2.18 -10.96 21.93
CA GLU A 212 -0.89 -10.95 21.26
C GLU A 212 0.22 -11.37 22.22
N GLN A 213 0.22 -10.85 23.44
CA GLN A 213 1.15 -11.22 24.51
C GLN A 213 1.07 -12.73 24.81
N ALA A 214 -0.14 -13.24 25.06
CA ALA A 214 -0.35 -14.65 25.34
C ALA A 214 0.09 -15.56 24.19
N ARG A 215 -0.15 -15.15 22.94
CA ARG A 215 0.27 -15.91 21.75
C ARG A 215 1.77 -15.90 21.53
N ALA A 216 2.41 -14.73 21.65
CA ALA A 216 3.83 -14.57 21.38
C ALA A 216 4.69 -15.31 22.42
N PHE A 217 4.29 -15.25 23.70
CA PHE A 217 5.07 -15.77 24.84
C PHE A 217 4.47 -17.06 25.42
N LYS A 218 3.73 -17.84 24.63
CA LYS A 218 3.08 -19.08 25.07
C LYS A 218 4.05 -20.10 25.63
N ASN A 219 5.24 -20.24 25.03
CA ASN A 219 6.25 -21.28 25.33
C ASN A 219 7.53 -20.71 25.91
N SER A 220 7.62 -19.41 26.13
CA SER A 220 8.82 -18.76 26.67
C SER A 220 8.46 -17.46 27.37
N LYS A 221 9.22 -17.11 28.42
CA LYS A 221 9.10 -15.80 29.07
C LYS A 221 9.86 -14.71 28.30
N GLU A 222 10.76 -15.10 27.40
CA GLU A 222 11.59 -14.22 26.59
C GLU A 222 11.63 -14.71 25.16
N LEU A 223 11.57 -13.79 24.21
CA LEU A 223 11.63 -14.07 22.78
C LEU A 223 12.43 -12.95 22.09
N ASP A 224 13.54 -13.28 21.46
CA ASP A 224 14.46 -12.31 20.85
C ASP A 224 14.91 -11.22 21.84
N ALA A 225 15.26 -11.61 23.06
CA ALA A 225 15.60 -10.70 24.16
C ALA A 225 14.46 -9.74 24.58
N ALA A 226 13.23 -10.00 24.16
CA ALA A 226 12.04 -9.25 24.53
C ALA A 226 11.21 -10.02 25.57
N VAL A 227 10.68 -9.34 26.57
CA VAL A 227 9.82 -9.90 27.60
C VAL A 227 8.34 -9.52 27.41
N ASN A 228 8.05 -8.69 26.43
CA ASN A 228 6.68 -8.30 26.08
C ASN A 228 6.54 -8.00 24.58
N VAL A 229 5.28 -7.97 24.10
CA VAL A 229 4.97 -7.75 22.68
C VAL A 229 5.45 -6.37 22.18
N GLY A 230 5.43 -5.34 23.02
CA GLY A 230 5.91 -4.00 22.65
C GLY A 230 7.39 -4.03 22.28
N GLN A 231 8.23 -4.63 23.13
CA GLN A 231 9.67 -4.81 22.85
C GLN A 231 9.91 -5.68 21.62
N LEU A 232 9.12 -6.76 21.46
CA LEU A 232 9.22 -7.65 20.31
C LEU A 232 8.89 -6.93 18.98
N ILE A 233 7.82 -6.13 18.94
CA ILE A 233 7.44 -5.32 17.79
C ILE A 233 8.47 -4.23 17.53
N TYR A 234 8.95 -3.54 18.56
CA TYR A 234 10.01 -2.54 18.46
C TYR A 234 11.21 -3.11 17.73
N ARG A 235 11.74 -4.26 18.20
CA ARG A 235 12.91 -4.92 17.61
C ARG A 235 12.65 -5.43 16.19
N ARG A 236 11.54 -6.16 15.98
CA ARG A 236 11.28 -6.87 14.71
C ARG A 236 10.69 -6.00 13.59
N LYS A 237 10.16 -4.83 13.96
CA LYS A 237 9.49 -3.94 13.01
C LYS A 237 10.03 -2.52 13.07
N PHE A 238 9.94 -1.85 14.19
CA PHE A 238 10.21 -0.42 14.28
C PHE A 238 11.69 -0.06 14.05
N THR A 239 12.63 -0.91 14.51
CA THR A 239 14.09 -0.73 14.31
C THR A 239 14.68 -1.69 13.28
N ALA A 240 13.86 -2.43 12.54
CA ALA A 240 14.32 -3.35 11.51
C ALA A 240 14.91 -2.60 10.30
N GLY A 241 15.84 -3.24 9.59
CA GLY A 241 16.53 -2.65 8.43
C GLY A 241 15.59 -2.13 7.36
N PHE A 242 14.54 -2.89 7.03
CA PHE A 242 13.53 -2.47 6.06
C PHE A 242 12.81 -1.17 6.45
N THR A 243 12.50 -0.97 7.74
CA THR A 243 11.87 0.27 8.23
C THR A 243 12.84 1.46 8.13
N MET A 244 14.11 1.24 8.44
CA MET A 244 15.13 2.29 8.32
C MET A 244 15.34 2.69 6.87
N GLU A 245 15.41 1.72 5.96
CA GLU A 245 15.51 1.98 4.52
C GLU A 245 14.27 2.69 3.97
N MET A 246 13.06 2.25 4.36
CA MET A 246 11.82 2.93 3.97
C MET A 246 11.82 4.40 4.39
N ASN A 247 12.27 4.71 5.62
CA ASN A 247 12.39 6.10 6.09
C ASN A 247 13.40 6.90 5.27
N ARG A 248 14.54 6.30 4.89
CA ARG A 248 15.54 6.93 4.01
C ARG A 248 14.94 7.22 2.63
N SER A 249 14.34 6.22 2.01
CA SER A 249 13.71 6.30 0.69
C SER A 249 12.62 7.36 0.63
N VAL A 250 11.71 7.38 1.61
CA VAL A 250 10.62 8.37 1.68
C VAL A 250 11.19 9.79 1.81
N LYS A 251 12.24 10.00 2.62
CA LYS A 251 12.92 11.30 2.68
C LYS A 251 13.53 11.72 1.33
N ALA A 252 14.11 10.77 0.59
CA ALA A 252 14.66 11.06 -0.75
C ALA A 252 13.56 11.46 -1.73
N ILE A 253 12.37 10.86 -1.64
CA ILE A 253 11.21 11.21 -2.47
C ILE A 253 10.70 12.60 -2.11
N LEU A 254 10.48 12.89 -0.82
CA LEU A 254 9.95 14.17 -0.37
C LEU A 254 10.77 15.34 -0.89
N LYS A 255 12.10 15.22 -0.92
CA LYS A 255 12.98 16.25 -1.50
C LYS A 255 12.69 16.60 -2.97
N GLN A 256 12.05 15.70 -3.73
CA GLN A 256 11.66 15.99 -5.12
C GLN A 256 10.37 16.81 -5.21
N TRP A 257 9.58 16.82 -4.13
CA TRP A 257 8.34 17.57 -4.02
C TRP A 257 8.49 18.86 -3.22
N GLU A 258 9.65 19.07 -2.61
CA GLU A 258 9.99 20.36 -2.01
C GLU A 258 10.13 21.41 -3.14
N ASN A 259 9.50 22.56 -2.97
CA ASN A 259 9.71 23.73 -3.80
C ASN A 259 10.78 24.57 -3.13
N ASP A 260 11.87 24.87 -3.84
CA ASP A 260 12.92 25.81 -3.41
C ASP A 260 12.36 27.23 -3.23
#